data_8cd31db1f3fd6a8416dcfb2adaf678a9
#
_entry.id   8cd31db1f3fd6a8416dcfb2adaf678a9
#
_cell.length_a   1.000
_cell.length_b   1.000
_cell.length_c   1.000
_cell.angle_alpha   90.00
_cell.angle_beta   90.00
_cell.angle_gamma   90.00
#
_symmetry.space_group_name_H-M   'P 1'
#
loop_
_entity.id
_entity.type
_entity.pdbx_description
1 polymer ?
#
loop_
_entity_poly.entity_id
_entity_poly.type
_entity_poly.pdbx_seq_one_letter_code
_entity_poly.pdbx_strand_id
1 'polypeptide(L)'
;IFDGLYLMIAAAIGVFLLAAAQGSAARLIAGSMALVLACGDAFHLVPRICVILTGQEEGLRAALGRGKQITSVTMTVFYLMLWHVGLFVFAPSGSAPYTVAVYLLAAVRIVLCLMPQNKWQDRYPPVSWGVFRNLPFFMQGAAVAALFGVYGGRVPGMSLMWLAIALSFAFYLPVVLWANRNAKVGMLMLPKTCAYVWMLVMCLSL
;
A
#
# COMPACT_ATOMS: atom_id res chain seq x y z
N ILE A 1 -10.99 8.10 14.74
CA ILE A 1 -12.19 7.88 13.88
C ILE A 1 -11.78 7.59 12.44
N PHE A 2 -10.97 8.44 11.78
CA PHE A 2 -10.58 8.27 10.37
C PHE A 2 -9.92 6.91 10.08
N ASP A 3 -8.91 6.51 10.88
CA ASP A 3 -8.17 5.26 10.68
C ASP A 3 -9.11 4.02 10.79
N GLY A 4 -10.06 4.04 11.75
CA GLY A 4 -11.04 2.97 11.89
C GLY A 4 -12.01 2.89 10.72
N LEU A 5 -12.53 4.04 10.27
CA LEU A 5 -13.42 4.12 9.12
C LEU A 5 -12.74 3.60 7.84
N TYR A 6 -11.48 3.98 7.63
CA TYR A 6 -10.68 3.49 6.51
C TYR A 6 -10.58 1.96 6.51
N LEU A 7 -10.21 1.35 7.65
CA LEU A 7 -10.07 -0.10 7.75
C LEU A 7 -11.41 -0.81 7.46
N MET A 8 -12.53 -0.27 7.96
CA MET A 8 -13.86 -0.82 7.70
C MET A 8 -14.23 -0.73 6.22
N ILE A 9 -13.99 0.42 5.57
CA ILE A 9 -14.29 0.61 4.14
C ILE A 9 -13.43 -0.35 3.30
N ALA A 10 -12.13 -0.44 3.55
CA ALA A 10 -11.25 -1.32 2.81
C ALA A 10 -11.64 -2.80 2.97
N ALA A 11 -11.98 -3.23 4.18
CA ALA A 11 -12.45 -4.58 4.44
C ALA A 11 -13.81 -4.86 3.77
N ALA A 12 -14.76 -3.93 3.85
CA ALA A 12 -16.08 -4.06 3.22
C ALA A 12 -15.97 -4.19 1.69
N ILE A 13 -15.14 -3.35 1.04
CA ILE A 13 -14.87 -3.46 -0.40
C ILE A 13 -14.23 -4.82 -0.72
N GLY A 14 -13.28 -5.28 0.09
CA GLY A 14 -12.63 -6.57 -0.10
C GLY A 14 -13.63 -7.74 -0.06
N VAL A 15 -14.48 -7.79 0.97
CA VAL A 15 -15.52 -8.82 1.12
C VAL A 15 -16.53 -8.75 -0.03
N PHE A 16 -16.96 -7.55 -0.42
CA PHE A 16 -17.89 -7.37 -1.54
C PHE A 16 -17.31 -7.91 -2.86
N LEU A 17 -16.05 -7.55 -3.18
CA LEU A 17 -15.38 -8.02 -4.41
C LEU A 17 -15.22 -9.54 -4.43
N LEU A 18 -14.89 -10.16 -3.28
CA LEU A 18 -14.80 -11.62 -3.18
C LEU A 18 -16.16 -12.29 -3.36
N ALA A 19 -17.22 -11.77 -2.71
CA ALA A 19 -18.58 -12.30 -2.84
C ALA A 19 -19.11 -12.16 -4.27
N ALA A 20 -18.77 -11.05 -4.95
CA ALA A 20 -19.19 -10.76 -6.32
C ALA A 20 -18.23 -11.34 -7.38
N ALA A 21 -17.24 -12.14 -7.02
CA ALA A 21 -16.19 -12.56 -7.94
C ALA A 21 -16.69 -13.47 -9.09
N GLN A 22 -17.67 -14.35 -8.83
CA GLN A 22 -18.33 -15.22 -9.82
C GLN A 22 -17.35 -15.84 -10.84
N GLY A 23 -16.15 -16.25 -10.36
CA GLY A 23 -15.10 -16.83 -11.21
C GLY A 23 -14.16 -15.81 -11.88
N SER A 24 -14.36 -14.51 -11.73
CA SER A 24 -13.42 -13.48 -12.22
C SER A 24 -12.15 -13.47 -11.39
N ALA A 25 -11.02 -13.86 -12.01
CA ALA A 25 -9.70 -13.80 -11.36
C ALA A 25 -9.31 -12.37 -10.94
N ALA A 26 -9.67 -11.37 -11.77
CA ALA A 26 -9.39 -9.97 -11.45
C ALA A 26 -10.10 -9.52 -10.16
N ARG A 27 -11.40 -9.86 -10.01
CA ARG A 27 -12.17 -9.55 -8.79
C ARG A 27 -11.64 -10.31 -7.57
N LEU A 28 -11.29 -11.60 -7.72
CA LEU A 28 -10.70 -12.40 -6.64
C LEU A 28 -9.42 -11.75 -6.12
N ILE A 29 -8.52 -11.36 -7.03
CA ILE A 29 -7.27 -10.72 -6.66
C ILE A 29 -7.53 -9.35 -6.05
N ALA A 30 -8.42 -8.53 -6.63
CA ALA A 30 -8.74 -7.20 -6.10
C ALA A 30 -9.37 -7.27 -4.71
N GLY A 31 -10.27 -8.22 -4.47
CA GLY A 31 -10.87 -8.43 -3.14
C GLY A 31 -9.85 -8.91 -2.11
N SER A 32 -9.01 -9.88 -2.46
CA SER A 32 -7.92 -10.34 -1.60
C SER A 32 -6.91 -9.22 -1.32
N MET A 33 -6.58 -8.39 -2.32
CA MET A 33 -5.73 -7.21 -2.19
C MET A 33 -6.29 -6.20 -1.18
N ALA A 34 -7.59 -5.92 -1.23
CA ALA A 34 -8.24 -5.02 -0.28
C ALA A 34 -8.19 -5.56 1.16
N LEU A 35 -8.36 -6.87 1.35
CA LEU A 35 -8.21 -7.49 2.66
C LEU A 35 -6.76 -7.49 3.15
N VAL A 36 -5.77 -7.74 2.27
CA VAL A 36 -4.34 -7.64 2.60
C VAL A 36 -4.01 -6.21 3.04
N LEU A 37 -4.55 -5.20 2.38
CA LEU A 37 -4.39 -3.80 2.75
C LEU A 37 -4.99 -3.53 4.14
N ALA A 38 -6.26 -3.88 4.34
CA ALA A 38 -6.96 -3.65 5.62
C ALA A 38 -6.28 -4.37 6.79
N CYS A 39 -5.97 -5.65 6.64
CA CYS A 39 -5.30 -6.44 7.67
C CYS A 39 -3.87 -5.93 7.93
N GLY A 40 -3.11 -5.66 6.88
CA GLY A 40 -1.73 -5.18 7.01
C GLY A 40 -1.65 -3.83 7.71
N ASP A 41 -2.52 -2.89 7.36
CA ASP A 41 -2.56 -1.58 7.98
C ASP A 41 -3.12 -1.64 9.41
N ALA A 42 -4.02 -2.58 9.73
CA ALA A 42 -4.54 -2.76 11.08
C ALA A 42 -3.43 -3.02 12.12
N PHE A 43 -2.38 -3.76 11.75
CA PHE A 43 -1.23 -4.00 12.66
C PHE A 43 -0.53 -2.72 13.10
N HIS A 44 -0.58 -1.67 12.30
CA HIS A 44 -0.01 -0.37 12.66
C HIS A 44 -1.06 0.61 13.19
N LEU A 45 -2.23 0.66 12.58
CA LEU A 45 -3.26 1.65 12.90
C LEU A 45 -3.97 1.35 14.22
N VAL A 46 -4.21 0.08 14.56
CA VAL A 46 -4.85 -0.28 15.84
C VAL A 46 -3.99 0.13 17.04
N PRO A 47 -2.68 -0.20 17.11
CA PRO A 47 -1.82 0.32 18.19
C PRO A 47 -1.76 1.85 18.20
N ARG A 48 -1.77 2.51 17.05
CA ARG A 48 -1.81 3.98 16.96
C ARG A 48 -3.09 4.56 17.56
N ILE A 49 -4.24 3.97 17.27
CA ILE A 49 -5.53 4.36 17.87
C ILE A 49 -5.46 4.18 19.39
N CYS A 50 -4.93 3.05 19.88
CA CYS A 50 -4.76 2.81 21.31
C CYS A 50 -3.87 3.87 21.96
N VAL A 51 -2.74 4.27 21.33
CA VAL A 51 -1.90 5.37 21.84
C VAL A 51 -2.67 6.68 21.93
N ILE A 52 -3.46 7.02 20.91
CA ILE A 52 -4.26 8.26 20.91
C ILE A 52 -5.30 8.27 22.05
N LEU A 53 -5.89 7.11 22.35
CA LEU A 53 -6.94 7.00 23.37
C LEU A 53 -6.38 6.90 24.80
N THR A 54 -5.21 6.25 24.97
CA THR A 54 -4.65 5.95 26.31
C THR A 54 -3.49 6.86 26.71
N GLY A 55 -2.86 7.55 25.75
CA GLY A 55 -1.62 8.31 25.96
C GLY A 55 -0.37 7.45 26.19
N GLN A 56 -0.47 6.10 26.19
CA GLN A 56 0.61 5.17 26.52
C GLN A 56 1.48 4.82 25.30
N GLU A 57 2.22 5.79 24.77
CA GLU A 57 3.10 5.56 23.61
C GLU A 57 4.23 4.56 23.90
N GLU A 58 4.86 4.65 25.08
CA GLU A 58 6.02 3.82 25.44
C GLU A 58 5.66 2.33 25.52
N GLY A 59 4.54 2.00 26.17
CA GLY A 59 4.07 0.62 26.28
C GLY A 59 3.70 -0.02 24.93
N LEU A 60 3.29 0.79 23.96
CA LEU A 60 2.87 0.33 22.63
C LEU A 60 3.94 0.52 21.54
N ARG A 61 5.12 1.04 21.89
CA ARG A 61 6.21 1.32 20.93
C ARG A 61 6.63 0.10 20.11
N ALA A 62 6.79 -1.04 20.78
CA ALA A 62 7.13 -2.29 20.10
C ALA A 62 6.03 -2.74 19.10
N ALA A 63 4.76 -2.60 19.48
CA ALA A 63 3.62 -2.93 18.62
C ALA A 63 3.56 -1.97 17.42
N LEU A 64 3.75 -0.66 17.63
CA LEU A 64 3.83 0.35 16.56
C LEU A 64 4.97 0.05 15.59
N GLY A 65 6.15 -0.31 16.10
CA GLY A 65 7.32 -0.63 15.28
C GLY A 65 7.10 -1.87 14.42
N ARG A 66 6.63 -2.97 15.03
CA ARG A 66 6.28 -4.21 14.31
C ARG A 66 5.16 -3.98 13.31
N GLY A 67 4.15 -3.21 13.68
CA GLY A 67 3.05 -2.84 12.78
C GLY A 67 3.56 -2.11 11.54
N LYS A 68 4.46 -1.12 11.67
CA LYS A 68 5.09 -0.44 10.53
C LYS A 68 5.87 -1.41 9.62
N GLN A 69 6.57 -2.39 10.20
CA GLN A 69 7.28 -3.41 9.43
C GLN A 69 6.31 -4.29 8.64
N ILE A 70 5.26 -4.81 9.29
CA ILE A 70 4.22 -5.64 8.65
C ILE A 70 3.55 -4.86 7.53
N THR A 71 3.08 -3.63 7.81
CA THR A 71 2.48 -2.76 6.79
C THR A 71 3.43 -2.53 5.60
N SER A 72 4.74 -2.37 5.83
CA SER A 72 5.69 -2.19 4.74
C SER A 72 5.79 -3.42 3.82
N VAL A 73 5.69 -4.62 4.38
CA VAL A 73 5.68 -5.88 3.62
C VAL A 73 4.34 -6.06 2.90
N THR A 74 3.22 -5.91 3.61
CA THR A 74 1.87 -6.08 3.02
C THR A 74 1.58 -5.07 1.93
N MET A 75 2.11 -3.84 2.03
CA MET A 75 2.04 -2.86 0.95
C MET A 75 2.82 -3.28 -0.31
N THR A 76 3.92 -4.01 -0.16
CA THR A 76 4.63 -4.59 -1.30
C THR A 76 3.76 -5.65 -1.98
N VAL A 77 3.13 -6.51 -1.19
CA VAL A 77 2.19 -7.53 -1.69
C VAL A 77 0.97 -6.88 -2.35
N PHE A 78 0.42 -5.80 -1.76
CA PHE A 78 -0.67 -5.03 -2.35
C PHE A 78 -0.34 -4.58 -3.79
N TYR A 79 0.85 -3.99 -4.02
CA TYR A 79 1.26 -3.56 -5.36
C TYR A 79 1.56 -4.72 -6.30
N LEU A 80 2.03 -5.88 -5.81
CA LEU A 80 2.11 -7.11 -6.61
C LEU A 80 0.72 -7.57 -7.07
N MET A 81 -0.25 -7.56 -6.16
CA MET A 81 -1.62 -7.95 -6.48
C MET A 81 -2.27 -6.96 -7.46
N LEU A 82 -2.04 -5.64 -7.28
CA LEU A 82 -2.53 -4.62 -8.20
C LEU A 82 -1.90 -4.76 -9.60
N TRP A 83 -0.61 -5.14 -9.69
CA TRP A 83 0.02 -5.53 -10.95
C TRP A 83 -0.74 -6.65 -11.64
N HIS A 84 -1.07 -7.72 -10.89
CA HIS A 84 -1.83 -8.85 -11.43
C HIS A 84 -3.25 -8.48 -11.82
N VAL A 85 -3.94 -7.63 -11.07
CA VAL A 85 -5.23 -7.08 -11.50
C VAL A 85 -5.09 -6.46 -12.90
N GLY A 86 -4.07 -5.61 -13.10
CA GLY A 86 -3.80 -5.02 -14.42
C GLY A 86 -3.49 -6.06 -15.50
N LEU A 87 -2.71 -7.11 -15.19
CA LEU A 87 -2.43 -8.18 -16.15
C LEU A 87 -3.70 -8.94 -16.57
N PHE A 88 -4.57 -9.27 -15.62
CA PHE A 88 -5.81 -9.99 -15.92
C PHE A 88 -6.84 -9.13 -16.67
N VAL A 89 -6.88 -7.83 -16.35
CA VAL A 89 -7.84 -6.90 -16.96
C VAL A 89 -7.43 -6.49 -18.37
N PHE A 90 -6.14 -6.23 -18.58
CA PHE A 90 -5.64 -5.66 -19.84
C PHE A 90 -5.01 -6.68 -20.78
N ALA A 91 -4.57 -7.83 -20.26
CA ALA A 91 -3.86 -8.89 -20.99
C ALA A 91 -2.74 -8.34 -21.93
N PRO A 92 -1.82 -7.49 -21.43
CA PRO A 92 -0.82 -6.85 -22.27
C PRO A 92 0.15 -7.87 -22.84
N SER A 93 0.40 -7.84 -24.15
CA SER A 93 1.40 -8.67 -24.80
C SER A 93 2.81 -8.30 -24.34
N GLY A 94 3.69 -9.30 -24.17
CA GLY A 94 5.09 -9.06 -23.79
C GLY A 94 5.31 -8.58 -22.35
N SER A 95 4.36 -8.81 -21.43
CA SER A 95 4.45 -8.38 -20.04
C SER A 95 5.45 -9.17 -19.18
N ALA A 96 5.94 -10.33 -19.64
CA ALA A 96 6.78 -11.21 -18.86
C ALA A 96 8.05 -10.55 -18.28
N PRO A 97 8.90 -9.80 -19.03
CA PRO A 97 10.09 -9.17 -18.47
C PRO A 97 9.75 -8.10 -17.43
N TYR A 98 8.67 -7.33 -17.62
CA TYR A 98 8.20 -6.35 -16.64
C TYR A 98 7.68 -7.02 -15.37
N THR A 99 6.99 -8.13 -15.50
CA THR A 99 6.52 -8.93 -14.35
C THR A 99 7.71 -9.46 -13.55
N VAL A 100 8.74 -9.99 -14.18
CA VAL A 100 9.97 -10.40 -13.49
C VAL A 100 10.60 -9.23 -12.75
N ALA A 101 10.71 -8.05 -13.39
CA ALA A 101 11.26 -6.85 -12.76
C ALA A 101 10.43 -6.43 -11.52
N VAL A 102 9.11 -6.43 -11.62
CA VAL A 102 8.20 -6.09 -10.49
C VAL A 102 8.39 -7.08 -9.32
N TYR A 103 8.54 -8.38 -9.59
CA TYR A 103 8.80 -9.37 -8.55
C TYR A 103 10.18 -9.21 -7.91
N LEU A 104 11.21 -8.92 -8.69
CA LEU A 104 12.56 -8.65 -8.17
C LEU A 104 12.58 -7.42 -7.27
N LEU A 105 11.92 -6.32 -7.69
CA LEU A 105 11.78 -5.13 -6.87
C LEU A 105 11.04 -5.41 -5.56
N ALA A 106 9.97 -6.21 -5.62
CA ALA A 106 9.23 -6.64 -4.44
C ALA A 106 10.09 -7.48 -3.49
N ALA A 107 10.83 -8.46 -4.02
CA ALA A 107 11.72 -9.31 -3.23
C ALA A 107 12.83 -8.48 -2.55
N VAL A 108 13.51 -7.60 -3.28
CA VAL A 108 14.52 -6.69 -2.74
C VAL A 108 13.92 -5.83 -1.63
N ARG A 109 12.74 -5.26 -1.85
CA ARG A 109 12.08 -4.45 -0.82
C ARG A 109 11.75 -5.25 0.43
N ILE A 110 11.18 -6.44 0.30
CA ILE A 110 10.85 -7.29 1.44
C ILE A 110 12.11 -7.61 2.24
N VAL A 111 13.19 -8.01 1.58
CA VAL A 111 14.49 -8.26 2.23
C VAL A 111 14.95 -7.02 2.99
N LEU A 112 14.94 -5.84 2.35
CA LEU A 112 15.32 -4.58 3.01
C LEU A 112 14.42 -4.25 4.22
N CYS A 113 13.11 -4.52 4.15
CA CYS A 113 12.19 -4.31 5.27
C CYS A 113 12.46 -5.25 6.46
N LEU A 114 12.97 -6.45 6.20
CA LEU A 114 13.29 -7.44 7.23
C LEU A 114 14.63 -7.18 7.93
N MET A 115 15.49 -6.32 7.38
CA MET A 115 16.80 -6.02 7.94
C MET A 115 16.71 -5.29 9.28
N PRO A 116 17.51 -5.73 10.31
CA PRO A 116 17.46 -5.15 11.64
C PRO A 116 17.91 -3.68 11.69
N GLN A 117 18.71 -3.24 10.72
CA GLN A 117 19.19 -1.87 10.58
C GLN A 117 18.06 -0.84 10.40
N ASN A 118 16.84 -1.28 10.04
CA ASN A 118 15.67 -0.41 10.00
C ASN A 118 15.30 0.18 11.36
N LYS A 119 15.68 -0.51 12.46
CA LYS A 119 15.37 -0.08 13.82
C LYS A 119 13.90 0.33 14.00
N TRP A 120 12.99 -0.54 13.57
CA TRP A 120 11.55 -0.26 13.52
C TRP A 120 10.93 0.18 14.85
N GLN A 121 11.53 -0.26 15.97
CA GLN A 121 11.03 0.04 17.31
C GLN A 121 11.62 1.33 17.90
N ASP A 122 12.60 1.94 17.24
CA ASP A 122 13.16 3.20 17.68
C ASP A 122 12.16 4.34 17.45
N ARG A 123 12.19 5.34 18.33
CA ARG A 123 11.36 6.54 18.22
C ARG A 123 11.66 7.30 16.92
N TYR A 124 12.94 7.36 16.55
CA TYR A 124 13.45 8.01 15.33
C TYR A 124 14.29 7.02 14.51
N PRO A 125 13.64 6.16 13.69
CA PRO A 125 14.36 5.23 12.83
C PRO A 125 15.25 5.98 11.82
N PRO A 126 16.38 5.39 11.39
CA PRO A 126 17.29 6.05 10.47
C PRO A 126 16.62 6.32 9.12
N VAL A 127 16.64 7.58 8.68
CA VAL A 127 16.01 8.03 7.41
C VAL A 127 16.68 7.35 6.22
N SER A 128 17.99 7.12 6.24
CA SER A 128 18.71 6.42 5.17
C SER A 128 18.12 5.04 4.87
N TRP A 129 17.86 4.23 5.89
CA TRP A 129 17.19 2.94 5.72
C TRP A 129 15.73 3.10 5.26
N GLY A 130 15.07 4.18 5.68
CA GLY A 130 13.79 4.60 5.13
C GLY A 130 13.84 4.81 3.63
N VAL A 131 14.87 5.51 3.13
CA VAL A 131 15.07 5.75 1.69
C VAL A 131 15.40 4.45 0.97
N PHE A 132 16.38 3.67 1.45
CA PHE A 132 16.82 2.43 0.80
C PHE A 132 15.67 1.44 0.58
N ARG A 133 14.84 1.19 1.60
CA ARG A 133 13.71 0.25 1.45
C ARG A 133 12.58 0.80 0.58
N ASN A 134 12.45 2.12 0.46
CA ASN A 134 11.39 2.72 -0.33
C ASN A 134 11.78 2.95 -1.80
N LEU A 135 13.06 2.96 -2.15
CA LEU A 135 13.50 3.09 -3.55
C LEU A 135 12.92 1.98 -4.46
N PRO A 136 13.10 0.67 -4.15
CA PRO A 136 12.46 -0.39 -4.95
C PRO A 136 10.94 -0.31 -4.91
N PHE A 137 10.34 0.21 -3.85
CA PHE A 137 8.89 0.43 -3.78
C PHE A 137 8.39 1.51 -4.74
N PHE A 138 9.09 2.62 -4.82
CA PHE A 138 8.77 3.67 -5.81
C PHE A 138 8.89 3.15 -7.23
N MET A 139 9.93 2.36 -7.53
CA MET A 139 10.11 1.75 -8.84
C MET A 139 8.99 0.75 -9.15
N GLN A 140 8.61 -0.09 -8.18
CA GLN A 140 7.48 -1.01 -8.32
C GLN A 140 6.17 -0.26 -8.56
N GLY A 141 5.90 0.79 -7.76
CA GLY A 141 4.72 1.64 -7.91
C GLY A 141 4.68 2.37 -9.26
N ALA A 142 5.83 2.85 -9.74
CA ALA A 142 5.94 3.48 -11.05
C ALA A 142 5.63 2.50 -12.19
N ALA A 143 6.10 1.24 -12.09
CA ALA A 143 5.79 0.19 -13.07
C ALA A 143 4.27 -0.10 -13.10
N VAL A 144 3.64 -0.22 -11.92
CA VAL A 144 2.18 -0.42 -11.82
C VAL A 144 1.43 0.80 -12.37
N ALA A 145 1.83 2.03 -12.00
CA ALA A 145 1.22 3.25 -12.52
C ALA A 145 1.35 3.36 -14.05
N ALA A 146 2.49 2.98 -14.62
CA ALA A 146 2.70 2.96 -16.06
C ALA A 146 1.76 1.96 -16.77
N LEU A 147 1.58 0.76 -16.19
CA LEU A 147 0.63 -0.23 -16.73
C LEU A 147 -0.79 0.36 -16.81
N PHE A 148 -1.28 0.94 -15.72
CA PHE A 148 -2.60 1.55 -15.69
C PHE A 148 -2.68 2.86 -16.50
N GLY A 149 -1.60 3.62 -16.63
CA GLY A 149 -1.53 4.81 -17.47
C GLY A 149 -1.67 4.50 -18.96
N VAL A 150 -1.04 3.40 -19.42
CA VAL A 150 -1.09 2.98 -20.83
C VAL A 150 -2.41 2.29 -21.17
N TYR A 151 -2.93 1.45 -20.28
CA TYR A 151 -4.05 0.56 -20.60
C TYR A 151 -5.35 0.91 -19.87
N GLY A 152 -5.31 1.70 -18.79
CA GLY A 152 -6.47 1.97 -17.93
C GLY A 152 -7.63 2.66 -18.62
N GLY A 153 -7.37 3.47 -19.65
CA GLY A 153 -8.41 4.11 -20.45
C GLY A 153 -9.27 3.14 -21.28
N ARG A 154 -8.84 1.88 -21.41
CA ARG A 154 -9.58 0.84 -22.16
C ARG A 154 -10.70 0.20 -21.35
N VAL A 155 -10.69 0.39 -20.04
CA VAL A 155 -11.67 -0.23 -19.12
C VAL A 155 -12.38 0.86 -18.33
N PRO A 156 -13.72 0.94 -18.39
CA PRO A 156 -14.48 1.89 -17.61
C PRO A 156 -14.13 1.83 -16.12
N GLY A 157 -13.94 2.99 -15.50
CA GLY A 157 -13.60 3.09 -14.08
C GLY A 157 -12.12 2.93 -13.72
N MET A 158 -11.24 2.46 -14.64
CA MET A 158 -9.80 2.25 -14.38
C MET A 158 -8.89 3.37 -14.89
N SER A 159 -9.41 4.33 -15.63
CA SER A 159 -8.63 5.37 -16.31
C SER A 159 -7.80 6.27 -15.38
N LEU A 160 -8.24 6.45 -14.14
CA LEU A 160 -7.56 7.30 -13.15
C LEU A 160 -6.74 6.49 -12.12
N MET A 161 -6.61 5.17 -12.27
CA MET A 161 -5.85 4.33 -11.33
C MET A 161 -4.39 4.78 -11.24
N TRP A 162 -3.76 5.09 -12.37
CA TRP A 162 -2.39 5.60 -12.40
C TRP A 162 -2.23 6.90 -11.59
N LEU A 163 -3.24 7.79 -11.63
CA LEU A 163 -3.22 9.05 -10.88
C LEU A 163 -3.36 8.79 -9.37
N ALA A 164 -4.26 7.90 -8.95
CA ALA A 164 -4.39 7.52 -7.56
C ALA A 164 -3.10 6.91 -7.01
N ILE A 165 -2.43 6.06 -7.79
CA ILE A 165 -1.10 5.51 -7.47
C ILE A 165 -0.08 6.64 -7.32
N ALA A 166 0.05 7.52 -8.31
CA ALA A 166 0.98 8.63 -8.30
C ALA A 166 0.77 9.56 -7.09
N LEU A 167 -0.49 9.90 -6.78
CA LEU A 167 -0.84 10.71 -5.61
C LEU A 167 -0.47 10.02 -4.31
N SER A 168 -0.69 8.69 -4.19
CA SER A 168 -0.31 7.96 -2.99
C SER A 168 1.19 8.06 -2.71
N PHE A 169 2.03 7.99 -3.73
CA PHE A 169 3.48 8.16 -3.62
C PHE A 169 3.88 9.61 -3.39
N ALA A 170 3.22 10.57 -4.05
CA ALA A 170 3.48 12.00 -3.86
C ALA A 170 3.24 12.43 -2.40
N PHE A 171 2.19 11.91 -1.75
CA PHE A 171 1.96 12.15 -0.33
C PHE A 171 2.90 11.36 0.58
N TYR A 172 3.35 10.18 0.16
CA TYR A 172 4.21 9.33 0.98
C TYR A 172 5.67 9.79 1.02
N LEU A 173 6.20 10.30 -0.09
CA LEU A 173 7.60 10.71 -0.20
C LEU A 173 8.02 11.75 0.85
N PRO A 174 7.26 12.84 1.06
CA PRO A 174 7.58 13.80 2.13
C PRO A 174 7.58 13.17 3.52
N VAL A 175 6.68 12.22 3.78
CA VAL A 175 6.61 11.53 5.08
C VAL A 175 7.90 10.73 5.33
N VAL A 176 8.39 10.00 4.33
CA VAL A 176 9.65 9.24 4.45
C VAL A 176 10.84 10.15 4.75
N LEU A 177 10.89 11.33 4.13
CA LEU A 177 12.05 12.22 4.19
C LEU A 177 12.03 13.13 5.42
N TRP A 178 10.87 13.63 5.81
CA TRP A 178 10.77 14.77 6.74
C TRP A 178 9.92 14.54 7.97
N ALA A 179 9.17 13.42 8.11
CA ALA A 179 8.31 13.20 9.28
C ALA A 179 9.09 13.20 10.61
N ASN A 180 10.35 12.75 10.62
CA ASN A 180 11.22 12.80 11.81
C ASN A 180 11.60 14.24 12.22
N ARG A 181 11.57 15.19 11.26
CA ARG A 181 11.89 16.61 11.52
C ARG A 181 10.67 17.44 11.84
N ASN A 182 9.54 17.12 11.19
CA ASN A 182 8.29 17.85 11.35
C ASN A 182 7.10 16.87 11.42
N ALA A 183 6.54 16.71 12.61
CA ALA A 183 5.41 15.81 12.85
C ALA A 183 4.17 16.14 11.99
N LYS A 184 3.98 17.41 11.60
CA LYS A 184 2.86 17.82 10.72
C LYS A 184 2.95 17.16 9.35
N VAL A 185 4.14 16.84 8.85
CA VAL A 185 4.33 16.12 7.57
C VAL A 185 3.72 14.72 7.64
N GLY A 186 3.69 14.11 8.83
CA GLY A 186 3.00 12.83 9.05
C GLY A 186 1.50 12.86 8.73
N MET A 187 0.86 14.04 8.75
CA MET A 187 -0.56 14.18 8.37
C MET A 187 -0.81 13.90 6.87
N LEU A 188 0.22 13.95 6.03
CA LEU A 188 0.10 13.55 4.62
C LEU A 188 -0.22 12.05 4.44
N MET A 189 -0.14 11.25 5.50
CA MET A 189 -0.67 9.90 5.48
C MET A 189 -2.19 9.83 5.30
N LEU A 190 -2.94 10.87 5.71
CA LEU A 190 -4.40 10.93 5.53
C LEU A 190 -4.78 10.96 4.04
N PRO A 191 -4.34 11.95 3.23
CA PRO A 191 -4.65 11.96 1.79
C PRO A 191 -4.04 10.76 1.06
N LYS A 192 -2.89 10.23 1.50
CA LYS A 192 -2.36 8.96 0.98
C LYS A 192 -3.36 7.82 1.16
N THR A 193 -3.96 7.70 2.35
CA THR A 193 -4.97 6.67 2.66
C THR A 193 -6.23 6.85 1.82
N CYS A 194 -6.67 8.10 1.59
CA CYS A 194 -7.77 8.39 0.65
C CYS A 194 -7.47 7.90 -0.77
N ALA A 195 -6.22 8.04 -1.23
CA ALA A 195 -5.81 7.52 -2.54
C ALA A 195 -5.94 5.99 -2.62
N TYR A 196 -5.63 5.25 -1.54
CA TYR A 196 -5.86 3.80 -1.50
C TYR A 196 -7.33 3.43 -1.54
N VAL A 197 -8.19 4.13 -0.78
CA VAL A 197 -9.64 3.92 -0.86
C VAL A 197 -10.12 4.16 -2.29
N TRP A 198 -9.63 5.20 -2.95
CA TRP A 198 -9.99 5.50 -4.34
C TRP A 198 -9.56 4.38 -5.29
N MET A 199 -8.34 3.81 -5.13
CA MET A 199 -7.92 2.63 -5.91
C MET A 199 -8.86 1.43 -5.70
N LEU A 200 -9.28 1.16 -4.45
CA LEU A 200 -10.22 0.09 -4.16
C LEU A 200 -11.61 0.33 -4.74
N VAL A 201 -12.10 1.57 -4.68
CA VAL A 201 -13.40 1.96 -5.29
C VAL A 201 -13.35 1.76 -6.80
N MET A 202 -12.25 2.11 -7.47
CA MET A 202 -12.10 1.85 -8.91
C MET A 202 -12.15 0.34 -9.23
N CYS A 203 -11.67 -0.52 -8.33
CA CYS A 203 -11.79 -1.97 -8.51
C CYS A 203 -13.24 -2.51 -8.44
N LEU A 204 -14.20 -1.74 -7.93
CA LEU A 204 -15.61 -2.12 -7.95
C LEU A 204 -16.19 -2.18 -9.38
N SER A 205 -15.54 -1.53 -10.34
CA SER A 205 -15.93 -1.58 -11.77
C SER A 205 -15.48 -2.88 -12.47
N LEU A 206 -14.70 -3.75 -11.84
CA LEU A 206 -14.30 -5.05 -12.36
C LEU A 206 -15.50 -6.00 -12.38
#